data_34f2b58e0f2b0be61d05ac7ff481baa3
#
_entry.id   34f2b58e0f2b0be61d05ac7ff481baa3
#
_cell.length_a   1.000
_cell.length_b   1.000
_cell.length_c   1.000
_cell.angle_alpha   90.00
_cell.angle_beta   90.00
_cell.angle_gamma   90.00
#
_symmetry.space_group_name_H-M   'P 1'
#
loop_
_entity.id
_entity.type
_entity.pdbx_description
1 polymer ?
#
loop_
_entity_poly.entity_id
_entity_poly.type
_entity_poly.pdbx_seq_one_letter_code
_entity_poly.pdbx_strand_id
1 'polypeptide(L)'
;IDSDKVTALGMPAVQINTGGQCHLDAVMINGALKHIDLTDLDLIIVENVGNLICPAAFKIGTHANVVISSIPEGDDKPYKYTNIYRGIDVLLINKIDLLPYLDFRMDYFQQGVEILNPGLTTFKLSCKSEEGFDEWIEWVSAKVNEFKNKAWNSGYQNPN
;
A
#
# COMPACT_ATOMS: atom_id res chain seq x y z
N ILE A 1 4.78 10.48 -14.82
CA ILE A 1 5.10 11.49 -13.80
C ILE A 1 5.63 10.82 -12.53
N ASP A 2 4.89 9.89 -11.91
CA ASP A 2 5.40 9.20 -10.71
C ASP A 2 6.34 8.07 -11.10
N SER A 3 6.05 7.32 -12.16
CA SER A 3 6.97 6.36 -12.76
C SER A 3 8.32 6.99 -13.15
N ASP A 4 8.34 8.23 -13.66
CA ASP A 4 9.58 8.91 -14.05
C ASP A 4 10.46 9.19 -12.84
N LYS A 5 9.87 9.53 -11.68
CA LYS A 5 10.60 9.74 -10.42
C LYS A 5 11.24 8.45 -9.92
N VAL A 6 10.50 7.34 -9.98
CA VAL A 6 10.99 6.02 -9.57
C VAL A 6 12.12 5.56 -10.50
N THR A 7 11.93 5.72 -11.81
CA THR A 7 12.96 5.39 -12.80
C THR A 7 14.24 6.24 -12.64
N ALA A 8 14.09 7.51 -12.27
CA ALA A 8 15.23 8.38 -12.00
C ALA A 8 16.08 7.93 -10.79
N LEU A 9 15.50 7.12 -9.90
CA LEU A 9 16.21 6.48 -8.79
C LEU A 9 16.84 5.12 -9.18
N GLY A 10 16.78 4.74 -10.46
CA GLY A 10 17.34 3.49 -10.97
C GLY A 10 16.45 2.26 -10.77
N MET A 11 15.20 2.44 -10.36
CA MET A 11 14.25 1.33 -10.15
C MET A 11 13.34 1.15 -11.37
N PRO A 12 13.04 -0.09 -11.80
CA PRO A 12 12.10 -0.33 -12.88
C PRO A 12 10.69 0.14 -12.48
N ALA A 13 10.01 0.83 -13.38
CA ALA A 13 8.63 1.28 -13.17
C ALA A 13 7.83 1.22 -14.48
N VAL A 14 6.55 0.85 -14.40
CA VAL A 14 5.61 0.84 -15.52
C VAL A 14 4.38 1.64 -15.15
N GLN A 15 4.02 2.60 -15.99
CA GLN A 15 2.79 3.36 -15.87
C GLN A 15 1.63 2.62 -16.56
N ILE A 16 0.58 2.31 -15.80
CA ILE A 16 -0.65 1.73 -16.35
C ILE A 16 -1.62 2.87 -16.66
N ASN A 17 -2.06 2.95 -17.91
CA ASN A 17 -3.16 3.83 -18.29
C ASN A 17 -4.49 3.09 -18.11
N THR A 18 -5.31 3.55 -17.17
CA THR A 18 -6.59 2.92 -16.84
C THR A 18 -7.72 3.22 -17.83
N GLY A 19 -7.48 4.10 -18.82
CA GLY A 19 -8.53 4.52 -19.75
C GLY A 19 -9.70 5.25 -19.09
N GLY A 20 -9.46 5.89 -17.94
CA GLY A 20 -10.48 6.61 -17.16
C GLY A 20 -11.19 5.74 -16.12
N GLN A 21 -10.78 4.49 -15.92
CA GLN A 21 -11.28 3.65 -14.83
C GLN A 21 -10.75 4.15 -13.48
N CYS A 22 -11.57 4.01 -12.44
CA CYS A 22 -11.27 4.48 -11.10
C CYS A 22 -10.51 3.46 -10.22
N HIS A 23 -10.03 2.36 -10.80
CA HIS A 23 -9.26 1.30 -10.13
C HIS A 23 -8.39 0.55 -11.13
N LEU A 24 -7.42 -0.19 -10.62
CA LEU A 24 -6.70 -1.24 -11.34
C LEU A 24 -7.38 -2.59 -11.09
N ASP A 25 -7.37 -3.46 -12.09
CA ASP A 25 -7.76 -4.85 -11.99
C ASP A 25 -6.57 -5.81 -12.23
N ALA A 26 -6.79 -7.08 -11.95
CA ALA A 26 -5.76 -8.11 -12.11
C ALA A 26 -5.29 -8.29 -13.56
N VAL A 27 -6.14 -8.00 -14.55
CA VAL A 27 -5.78 -8.12 -15.97
C VAL A 27 -4.80 -7.01 -16.36
N MET A 28 -5.06 -5.79 -15.91
CA MET A 28 -4.16 -4.65 -16.11
C MET A 28 -2.79 -4.89 -15.47
N ILE A 29 -2.77 -5.37 -14.22
CA ILE A 29 -1.53 -5.71 -13.52
C ILE A 29 -0.76 -6.79 -14.27
N ASN A 30 -1.41 -7.90 -14.63
CA ASN A 30 -0.76 -8.98 -15.38
C ASN A 30 -0.22 -8.52 -16.73
N GLY A 31 -0.90 -7.58 -17.39
CA GLY A 31 -0.40 -6.93 -18.59
C GLY A 31 0.87 -6.13 -18.36
N ALA A 32 0.90 -5.33 -17.29
CA ALA A 32 2.05 -4.50 -16.92
C ALA A 32 3.28 -5.33 -16.51
N LEU A 33 3.09 -6.44 -15.78
CA LEU A 33 4.17 -7.32 -15.33
C LEU A 33 4.99 -7.92 -16.49
N LYS A 34 4.40 -8.04 -17.68
CA LYS A 34 5.12 -8.51 -18.88
C LYS A 34 6.18 -7.53 -19.40
N HIS A 35 6.17 -6.31 -18.91
CA HIS A 35 7.09 -5.23 -19.29
C HIS A 35 8.17 -4.97 -18.23
N ILE A 36 8.22 -5.78 -17.18
CA ILE A 36 9.23 -5.69 -16.11
C ILE A 36 9.99 -7.02 -16.07
N ASP A 37 11.30 -6.95 -16.03
CA ASP A 37 12.10 -8.12 -15.70
C ASP A 37 11.96 -8.42 -14.20
N LEU A 38 11.41 -9.57 -13.89
CA LEU A 38 11.10 -9.99 -12.51
C LEU A 38 12.24 -10.80 -11.87
N THR A 39 13.30 -11.12 -12.61
CA THR A 39 14.32 -12.10 -12.22
C THR A 39 15.03 -11.71 -10.93
N ASP A 40 15.35 -10.43 -10.76
CA ASP A 40 16.13 -9.91 -9.63
C ASP A 40 15.29 -9.04 -8.69
N LEU A 41 13.96 -9.11 -8.77
CA LEU A 41 13.08 -8.33 -7.92
C LEU A 41 12.61 -9.11 -6.70
N ASP A 42 12.80 -8.52 -5.54
CA ASP A 42 12.31 -9.06 -4.26
C ASP A 42 10.89 -8.58 -3.92
N LEU A 43 10.52 -7.40 -4.42
CA LEU A 43 9.26 -6.73 -4.10
C LEU A 43 8.72 -5.99 -5.33
N ILE A 44 7.42 -6.10 -5.54
CA ILE A 44 6.68 -5.30 -6.51
C ILE A 44 5.65 -4.47 -5.76
N ILE A 45 5.71 -3.15 -5.94
CA ILE A 45 4.74 -2.22 -5.38
C ILE A 45 3.76 -1.84 -6.49
N VAL A 46 2.47 -2.06 -6.24
CA VAL A 46 1.40 -1.65 -7.13
C VAL A 46 0.66 -0.46 -6.52
N GLU A 47 0.84 0.71 -7.11
CA GLU A 47 0.05 1.88 -6.74
C GLU A 47 -1.28 1.88 -7.50
N ASN A 48 -2.38 1.85 -6.76
CA ASN A 48 -3.73 1.92 -7.34
C ASN A 48 -4.17 3.38 -7.54
N VAL A 49 -5.28 3.57 -8.25
CA VAL A 49 -5.90 4.90 -8.41
C VAL A 49 -6.28 5.47 -7.04
N GLY A 50 -5.97 6.74 -6.81
CA GLY A 50 -6.20 7.42 -5.54
C GLY A 50 -7.68 7.67 -5.25
N ASN A 51 -8.42 6.60 -4.90
CA ASN A 51 -9.76 6.71 -4.34
C ASN A 51 -10.02 5.60 -3.32
N LEU A 52 -10.95 5.83 -2.38
CA LEU A 52 -11.21 4.94 -1.25
C LEU A 52 -12.43 4.01 -1.47
N ILE A 53 -13.04 4.01 -2.65
CA ILE A 53 -14.26 3.23 -2.95
C ILE A 53 -13.96 2.09 -3.92
N CYS A 54 -13.59 2.41 -5.15
CA CYS A 54 -13.42 1.41 -6.20
C CYS A 54 -12.32 0.39 -5.91
N PRO A 55 -11.10 0.77 -5.48
CA PRO A 55 -10.05 -0.20 -5.18
C PRO A 55 -10.40 -1.21 -4.09
N ALA A 56 -11.30 -0.85 -3.17
CA ALA A 56 -11.75 -1.76 -2.13
C ALA A 56 -12.56 -2.96 -2.67
N ALA A 57 -13.16 -2.84 -3.84
CA ALA A 57 -14.03 -3.86 -4.43
C ALA A 57 -13.29 -4.85 -5.32
N PHE A 58 -12.06 -4.54 -5.75
CA PHE A 58 -11.32 -5.32 -6.74
C PHE A 58 -10.03 -5.91 -6.16
N LYS A 59 -9.96 -7.24 -6.16
CA LYS A 59 -8.73 -7.94 -5.79
C LYS A 59 -7.77 -7.94 -6.99
N ILE A 60 -6.54 -7.52 -6.76
CA ILE A 60 -5.50 -7.43 -7.79
C ILE A 60 -4.41 -8.49 -7.66
N GLY A 61 -4.54 -9.42 -6.70
CA GLY A 61 -3.62 -10.54 -6.53
C GLY A 61 -2.36 -10.23 -5.71
N THR A 62 -2.35 -9.15 -4.96
CA THR A 62 -1.25 -8.76 -4.07
C THR A 62 -1.17 -9.66 -2.83
N HIS A 63 0.04 -9.88 -2.31
CA HIS A 63 0.29 -10.62 -1.07
C HIS A 63 -0.09 -9.81 0.18
N ALA A 64 -0.03 -8.49 0.09
CA ALA A 64 -0.46 -7.58 1.14
C ALA A 64 -1.11 -6.33 0.53
N ASN A 65 -2.15 -5.83 1.20
CA ASN A 65 -2.86 -4.62 0.82
C ASN A 65 -2.59 -3.54 1.85
N VAL A 66 -2.13 -2.40 1.38
CA VAL A 66 -1.75 -1.26 2.22
C VAL A 66 -2.64 -0.07 1.87
N VAL A 67 -3.22 0.56 2.88
CA VAL A 67 -3.85 1.88 2.71
C VAL A 67 -2.93 2.95 3.30
N ILE A 68 -2.75 4.02 2.57
CA ILE A 68 -2.08 5.23 3.04
C ILE A 68 -3.16 6.28 3.27
N SER A 69 -3.38 6.63 4.53
CA SER A 69 -4.17 7.78 4.95
C SER A 69 -3.24 8.90 5.38
N SER A 70 -3.58 10.14 5.12
CA SER A 70 -2.74 11.26 5.54
C SER A 70 -3.51 12.25 6.42
N ILE A 71 -2.79 12.89 7.35
CA ILE A 71 -3.38 13.81 8.33
C ILE A 71 -4.26 14.89 7.67
N PRO A 72 -3.86 15.55 6.56
CA PRO A 72 -4.69 16.56 5.90
C PRO A 72 -6.01 16.06 5.32
N GLU A 73 -6.19 14.75 5.16
CA GLU A 73 -7.43 14.19 4.62
C GLU A 73 -8.59 14.18 5.64
N GLY A 74 -8.27 14.32 6.91
CA GLY A 74 -9.24 14.34 8.02
C GLY A 74 -9.44 12.98 8.69
N ASP A 75 -9.91 13.05 9.94
CA ASP A 75 -10.01 11.93 10.86
C ASP A 75 -11.30 11.08 10.72
N ASP A 76 -12.19 11.47 9.81
CA ASP A 76 -13.48 10.83 9.60
C ASP A 76 -13.50 9.76 8.48
N LYS A 77 -12.35 9.55 7.81
CA LYS A 77 -12.24 8.61 6.68
C LYS A 77 -12.68 7.17 7.01
N PRO A 78 -12.33 6.57 8.14
CA PRO A 78 -12.79 5.22 8.47
C PRO A 78 -14.31 5.11 8.59
N TYR A 79 -14.98 6.16 9.02
CA TYR A 79 -16.43 6.21 9.16
C TYR A 79 -17.16 6.41 7.83
N LYS A 80 -16.52 7.09 6.89
CA LYS A 80 -17.08 7.38 5.55
C LYS A 80 -16.80 6.27 4.53
N TYR A 81 -15.63 5.65 4.62
CA TYR A 81 -15.12 4.72 3.61
C TYR A 81 -14.79 3.34 4.22
N THR A 82 -15.77 2.75 4.87
CA THR A 82 -15.58 1.55 5.71
C THR A 82 -14.98 0.36 5.00
N ASN A 83 -15.29 0.16 3.71
CA ASN A 83 -14.90 -1.05 2.98
C ASN A 83 -13.38 -1.13 2.73
N ILE A 84 -12.73 0.01 2.48
CA ILE A 84 -11.29 0.00 2.21
C ILE A 84 -10.50 -0.42 3.45
N TYR A 85 -10.92 0.01 4.65
CA TYR A 85 -10.24 -0.32 5.91
C TYR A 85 -10.46 -1.77 6.36
N ARG A 86 -11.56 -2.42 5.94
CA ARG A 86 -11.83 -3.83 6.27
C ARG A 86 -10.96 -4.83 5.53
N GLY A 87 -10.54 -4.48 4.33
CA GLY A 87 -9.86 -5.41 3.41
C GLY A 87 -8.36 -5.25 3.33
N ILE A 88 -7.73 -4.52 4.26
CA ILE A 88 -6.29 -4.23 4.23
C ILE A 88 -5.53 -4.98 5.31
N ASP A 89 -4.25 -5.21 5.05
CA ASP A 89 -3.32 -5.87 5.95
C ASP A 89 -2.50 -4.86 6.77
N VAL A 90 -2.34 -3.63 6.25
CA VAL A 90 -1.59 -2.56 6.89
C VAL A 90 -2.20 -1.20 6.60
N LEU A 91 -2.15 -0.33 7.58
CA LEU A 91 -2.47 1.09 7.48
C LEU A 91 -1.22 1.94 7.74
N LEU A 92 -0.92 2.83 6.80
CA LEU A 92 0.07 3.89 7.01
C LEU A 92 -0.67 5.22 7.25
N ILE A 93 -0.39 5.86 8.39
CA ILE A 93 -0.87 7.22 8.68
C ILE A 93 0.31 8.15 8.39
N ASN A 94 0.28 8.78 7.22
CA ASN A 94 1.35 9.63 6.72
C ASN A 94 1.15 11.10 7.07
N LYS A 95 2.23 11.87 6.95
CA LYS A 95 2.29 13.32 7.22
C LYS A 95 2.01 13.66 8.68
N ILE A 96 2.48 12.83 9.62
CA ILE A 96 2.31 13.08 11.06
C ILE A 96 3.02 14.37 11.51
N ASP A 97 4.01 14.84 10.76
CA ASP A 97 4.64 16.14 10.93
C ASP A 97 3.65 17.32 10.86
N LEU A 98 2.46 17.11 10.30
CA LEU A 98 1.40 18.11 10.21
C LEU A 98 0.43 18.09 11.40
N LEU A 99 0.49 17.11 12.29
CA LEU A 99 -0.40 17.02 13.47
C LEU A 99 -0.44 18.31 14.31
N PRO A 100 0.68 19.03 14.56
CA PRO A 100 0.63 20.25 15.34
C PRO A 100 -0.12 21.41 14.68
N TYR A 101 -0.41 21.31 13.38
CA TYR A 101 -0.96 22.39 12.57
C TYR A 101 -2.40 22.14 12.11
N LEU A 102 -2.93 20.94 12.36
CA LEU A 102 -4.24 20.51 11.86
C LEU A 102 -5.09 19.93 13.00
N ASP A 103 -6.38 20.14 12.92
CA ASP A 103 -7.35 19.54 13.84
C ASP A 103 -7.64 18.10 13.40
N PHE A 104 -6.80 17.17 13.86
CA PHE A 104 -6.91 15.74 13.59
C PHE A 104 -6.93 14.96 14.90
N ARG A 105 -8.05 14.31 15.18
CA ARG A 105 -8.23 13.50 16.38
C ARG A 105 -7.75 12.08 16.13
N MET A 106 -6.50 11.80 16.46
CA MET A 106 -5.87 10.51 16.24
C MET A 106 -6.66 9.36 16.89
N ASP A 107 -7.13 9.56 18.13
CA ASP A 107 -7.88 8.53 18.86
C ASP A 107 -9.22 8.21 18.17
N TYR A 108 -9.90 9.22 17.66
CA TYR A 108 -11.15 9.06 16.90
C TYR A 108 -10.91 8.28 15.60
N PHE A 109 -9.87 8.64 14.86
CA PHE A 109 -9.49 7.94 13.64
C PHE A 109 -9.15 6.47 13.92
N GLN A 110 -8.29 6.22 14.92
CA GLN A 110 -7.87 4.86 15.30
C GLN A 110 -9.05 4.01 15.82
N GLN A 111 -9.98 4.60 16.58
CA GLN A 111 -11.21 3.92 17.01
C GLN A 111 -12.07 3.48 15.82
N GLY A 112 -12.21 4.34 14.79
CA GLY A 112 -12.93 3.99 13.56
C GLY A 112 -12.28 2.83 12.82
N VAL A 113 -10.96 2.80 12.75
CA VAL A 113 -10.19 1.70 12.16
C VAL A 113 -10.35 0.42 12.96
N GLU A 114 -10.21 0.47 14.29
CA GLU A 114 -10.34 -0.69 15.17
C GLU A 114 -11.71 -1.37 15.09
N ILE A 115 -12.79 -0.59 14.94
CA ILE A 115 -14.15 -1.12 14.72
C ILE A 115 -14.25 -1.93 13.42
N LEU A 116 -13.52 -1.52 12.39
CA LEU A 116 -13.61 -2.10 11.05
C LEU A 116 -12.66 -3.28 10.84
N ASN A 117 -11.49 -3.21 11.44
CA ASN A 117 -10.39 -4.16 11.29
C ASN A 117 -9.62 -4.26 12.60
N PRO A 118 -10.13 -5.02 13.59
CA PRO A 118 -9.52 -5.13 14.91
C PRO A 118 -8.08 -5.66 14.86
N GLY A 119 -7.18 -4.97 15.53
CA GLY A 119 -5.76 -5.34 15.60
C GLY A 119 -4.98 -5.08 14.31
N LEU A 120 -5.48 -4.24 13.40
CA LEU A 120 -4.80 -3.89 12.17
C LEU A 120 -3.40 -3.29 12.45
N THR A 121 -2.38 -3.85 11.81
CA THR A 121 -1.04 -3.29 11.85
C THR A 121 -1.05 -1.87 11.29
N THR A 122 -0.62 -0.91 12.10
CA THR A 122 -0.67 0.51 11.76
C THR A 122 0.67 1.18 12.06
N PHE A 123 1.21 1.89 11.07
CA PHE A 123 2.41 2.72 11.22
C PHE A 123 2.04 4.19 11.08
N LYS A 124 2.62 5.02 11.94
CA LYS A 124 2.54 6.48 11.88
C LYS A 124 3.87 6.99 11.36
N LEU A 125 3.86 7.70 10.25
CA LEU A 125 5.11 8.12 9.61
C LEU A 125 4.98 9.48 8.92
N SER A 126 6.13 10.07 8.63
CA SER A 126 6.26 11.23 7.76
C SER A 126 7.32 10.97 6.72
N CYS A 127 6.94 10.90 5.45
CA CYS A 127 7.90 10.82 4.35
C CYS A 127 8.76 12.08 4.20
N LYS A 128 8.40 13.19 4.87
CA LYS A 128 9.17 14.44 4.84
C LYS A 128 10.29 14.47 5.88
N SER A 129 10.00 14.02 7.11
CA SER A 129 10.96 14.00 8.22
C SER A 129 11.61 12.63 8.43
N GLU A 130 11.16 11.61 7.70
CA GLU A 130 11.56 10.21 7.83
C GLU A 130 11.18 9.57 9.18
N GLU A 131 10.43 10.28 10.02
CA GLU A 131 9.92 9.77 11.29
C GLU A 131 9.01 8.54 11.07
N GLY A 132 9.24 7.46 11.80
CA GLY A 132 8.47 6.21 11.74
C GLY A 132 8.69 5.39 10.47
N PHE A 133 9.64 5.77 9.60
CA PHE A 133 9.85 5.11 8.33
C PHE A 133 10.61 3.79 8.46
N ASP A 134 11.54 3.71 9.40
CA ASP A 134 12.37 2.52 9.63
C ASP A 134 11.52 1.31 10.04
N GLU A 135 10.54 1.49 10.94
CA GLU A 135 9.63 0.43 11.39
C GLU A 135 8.78 -0.12 10.22
N TRP A 136 8.36 0.76 9.32
CA TRP A 136 7.67 0.35 8.10
C TRP A 136 8.58 -0.48 7.18
N ILE A 137 9.82 -0.06 6.95
CA ILE A 137 10.80 -0.78 6.13
C ILE A 137 11.14 -2.14 6.73
N GLU A 138 11.31 -2.21 8.05
CA GLU A 138 11.53 -3.47 8.76
C GLU A 138 10.37 -4.44 8.56
N TRP A 139 9.13 -3.96 8.69
CA TRP A 139 7.94 -4.77 8.45
C TRP A 139 7.88 -5.29 7.02
N VAL A 140 8.10 -4.45 6.01
CA VAL A 140 8.14 -4.85 4.59
C VAL A 140 9.20 -5.92 4.37
N SER A 141 10.41 -5.71 4.88
CA SER A 141 11.53 -6.65 4.76
C SER A 141 11.22 -8.00 5.40
N ALA A 142 10.60 -7.99 6.58
CA ALA A 142 10.16 -9.21 7.27
C ALA A 142 9.10 -9.96 6.45
N LYS A 143 8.14 -9.24 5.85
CA LYS A 143 7.10 -9.84 5.00
C LYS A 143 7.68 -10.45 3.72
N VAL A 144 8.58 -9.76 3.05
CA VAL A 144 9.28 -10.32 1.87
C VAL A 144 9.98 -11.64 2.23
N ASN A 145 10.71 -11.67 3.34
CA ASN A 145 11.40 -12.87 3.80
C ASN A 145 10.42 -14.00 4.17
N GLU A 146 9.30 -13.68 4.82
CA GLU A 146 8.25 -14.65 5.15
C GLU A 146 7.67 -15.30 3.90
N PHE A 147 7.34 -14.53 2.87
CA PHE A 147 6.79 -15.04 1.62
C PHE A 147 7.80 -15.87 0.83
N LYS A 148 9.07 -15.44 0.76
CA LYS A 148 10.14 -16.21 0.14
C LYS A 148 10.32 -17.58 0.79
N ASN A 149 10.33 -17.64 2.12
CA ASN A 149 10.47 -18.88 2.87
C ASN A 149 9.27 -19.81 2.67
N LYS A 150 8.05 -19.29 2.61
CA LYS A 150 6.85 -20.09 2.32
C LYS A 150 6.87 -20.67 0.91
N ALA A 151 7.23 -19.88 -0.09
CA ALA A 151 7.37 -20.34 -1.47
C ALA A 151 8.42 -21.46 -1.59
N TRP A 152 9.58 -21.30 -0.94
CA TRP A 152 10.62 -22.32 -0.91
C TRP A 152 10.14 -23.63 -0.28
N ASN A 153 9.46 -23.57 0.86
CA ASN A 153 8.95 -24.74 1.57
C ASN A 153 7.79 -25.44 0.85
N SER A 154 7.04 -24.74 0.00
CA SER A 154 5.94 -25.30 -0.80
C SER A 154 6.41 -25.97 -2.10
N GLY A 155 7.70 -26.00 -2.38
CA GLY A 155 8.26 -26.60 -3.60
C GLY A 155 7.91 -25.82 -4.87
N TYR A 156 7.59 -24.55 -4.75
CA TYR A 156 7.34 -23.67 -5.90
C TYR A 156 8.65 -23.49 -6.67
N GLN A 157 8.83 -24.32 -7.71
CA GLN A 157 9.86 -24.09 -8.71
C GLN A 157 9.34 -22.97 -9.63
N ASN A 158 10.08 -21.87 -9.66
CA ASN A 158 9.81 -20.76 -10.58
C ASN A 158 9.72 -21.33 -12.00
N PRO A 159 8.59 -21.24 -12.72
CA PRO A 159 8.54 -21.65 -14.12
C PRO A 159 9.42 -20.68 -14.92
N ASN A 160 10.56 -21.19 -15.40
CA ASN A 160 11.40 -20.50 -16.38
C ASN A 160 10.63 -20.11 -17.62
#